data_6428e6b9a346d5149a69b1e04bd29e38
#
_entry.id   6428e6b9a346d5149a69b1e04bd29e38
#
_cell.length_a   1.000
_cell.length_b   1.000
_cell.length_c   1.000
_cell.angle_alpha   90.00
_cell.angle_beta   90.00
_cell.angle_gamma   90.00
#
_symmetry.space_group_name_H-M   'P 1'
#
loop_
_entity.id
_entity.type
_entity.pdbx_description
1 polymer ?
#
loop_
_entity_poly.entity_id
_entity_poly.type
_entity_poly.pdbx_seq_one_letter_code
_entity_poly.pdbx_strand_id
1 'polypeptide(L)'
;MADTAVAKLREVPLFSGLDERALKQLGLMLQETVFPAGKNVASEGRSGLDFFFIIDSGEATVTRGGAAVNVLGPGDWFGELALIAKGPRTATVTAVTELRCRTLASFQFRPFVKEHADVAWMMLELLVERLAMAEER
;
A
#
# COMPACT_ATOMS: atom_id res chain seq x y z
N MET A 1 12.49 -12.88 14.54
CA MET A 1 11.28 -12.28 15.09
C MET A 1 11.15 -10.84 14.68
N ALA A 2 11.43 -9.88 15.55
CA ALA A 2 11.39 -8.46 15.15
C ALA A 2 12.31 -8.19 13.96
N ASP A 3 13.44 -8.88 13.90
CA ASP A 3 14.42 -8.71 12.83
C ASP A 3 13.91 -9.17 11.47
N THR A 4 13.06 -10.21 11.45
CA THR A 4 12.47 -10.69 10.20
C THR A 4 11.48 -9.67 9.63
N ALA A 5 10.67 -9.06 10.49
CA ALA A 5 9.71 -8.03 10.08
C ALA A 5 10.45 -6.79 9.57
N VAL A 6 11.50 -6.37 10.27
CA VAL A 6 12.33 -5.23 9.86
C VAL A 6 13.00 -5.51 8.52
N ALA A 7 13.55 -6.72 8.33
CA ALA A 7 14.19 -7.10 7.08
C ALA A 7 13.22 -7.05 5.91
N LYS A 8 12.00 -7.55 6.10
CA LYS A 8 10.97 -7.51 5.06
C LYS A 8 10.56 -6.08 4.71
N LEU A 9 10.39 -5.23 5.71
CA LEU A 9 10.04 -3.83 5.48
C LEU A 9 11.16 -3.08 4.77
N ARG A 10 12.41 -3.41 5.07
CA ARG A 10 13.55 -2.79 4.40
C ARG A 10 13.58 -3.09 2.90
N GLU A 11 13.04 -4.22 2.48
CA GLU A 11 12.96 -4.60 1.08
C GLU A 11 11.86 -3.86 0.31
N VAL A 12 10.93 -3.20 1.02
CA VAL A 12 9.89 -2.41 0.37
C VAL A 12 10.50 -1.08 -0.07
N PRO A 13 10.48 -0.78 -1.39
CA PRO A 13 11.12 0.44 -1.89
C PRO A 13 10.69 1.72 -1.16
N LEU A 14 9.42 1.81 -0.80
CA LEU A 14 8.87 2.96 -0.10
C LEU A 14 9.60 3.26 1.21
N PHE A 15 10.11 2.23 1.88
CA PHE A 15 10.74 2.36 3.19
C PHE A 15 12.27 2.23 3.15
N SER A 16 12.85 2.23 1.96
CA SER A 16 14.30 2.04 1.80
C SER A 16 15.13 3.14 2.46
N GLY A 17 14.58 4.32 2.66
CA GLY A 17 15.27 5.43 3.32
C GLY A 17 15.13 5.48 4.83
N LEU A 18 14.37 4.56 5.43
CA LEU A 18 14.17 4.55 6.88
C LEU A 18 15.32 3.86 7.59
N ASP A 19 15.71 4.40 8.76
CA ASP A 19 16.67 3.74 9.62
C ASP A 19 16.02 2.59 10.39
N GLU A 20 16.83 1.80 11.08
CA GLU A 20 16.34 0.62 11.78
C GLU A 20 15.31 0.95 12.85
N ARG A 21 15.50 2.07 13.56
CA ARG A 21 14.56 2.50 14.60
C ARG A 21 13.18 2.80 14.01
N ALA A 22 13.14 3.53 12.91
CA ALA A 22 11.90 3.87 12.23
C ALA A 22 11.21 2.62 11.68
N LEU A 23 11.98 1.69 11.13
CA LEU A 23 11.43 0.42 10.63
C LEU A 23 10.83 -0.41 11.76
N LYS A 24 11.47 -0.45 12.93
CA LYS A 24 10.92 -1.14 14.10
C LYS A 24 9.61 -0.52 14.57
N GLN A 25 9.56 0.82 14.62
CA GLN A 25 8.34 1.53 14.99
C GLN A 25 7.21 1.22 14.01
N LEU A 26 7.51 1.25 12.73
CA LEU A 26 6.52 0.93 11.69
C LEU A 26 6.02 -0.50 11.83
N GLY A 27 6.94 -1.44 12.06
CA GLY A 27 6.57 -2.85 12.25
C GLY A 27 5.62 -3.07 13.40
N LEU A 28 5.73 -2.28 14.47
CA LEU A 28 4.82 -2.37 15.62
C LEU A 28 3.43 -1.81 15.32
N MET A 29 3.31 -0.89 14.39
CA MET A 29 2.04 -0.28 14.02
C MET A 29 1.27 -1.09 12.99
N LEU A 30 1.98 -1.82 12.13
CA LEU A 30 1.38 -2.57 11.04
C LEU A 30 0.66 -3.81 11.54
N GLN A 31 -0.52 -4.08 10.97
CA GLN A 31 -1.30 -5.28 11.28
C GLN A 31 -1.32 -6.19 10.06
N GLU A 32 -1.15 -7.49 10.30
CA GLU A 32 -1.25 -8.47 9.23
C GLU A 32 -2.71 -8.78 8.93
N THR A 33 -3.06 -8.76 7.64
CA THR A 33 -4.39 -9.08 7.17
C THR A 33 -4.27 -10.00 5.97
N VAL A 34 -5.08 -11.06 5.94
CA VAL A 34 -5.05 -12.05 4.86
C VAL A 34 -6.39 -12.04 4.15
N PHE A 35 -6.35 -11.95 2.83
CA PHE A 35 -7.56 -11.99 1.99
C PHE A 35 -7.53 -13.24 1.12
N PRO A 36 -8.66 -13.96 1.03
CA PRO A 36 -8.72 -15.12 0.13
C PRO A 36 -8.73 -14.68 -1.34
N ALA A 37 -8.30 -15.59 -2.22
CA ALA A 37 -8.38 -15.36 -3.65
C ALA A 37 -9.79 -14.99 -4.07
N GLY A 38 -9.92 -14.01 -4.96
CA GLY A 38 -11.19 -13.51 -5.46
C GLY A 38 -11.84 -12.41 -4.62
N LYS A 39 -11.30 -12.11 -3.44
CA LYS A 39 -11.86 -11.07 -2.56
C LYS A 39 -11.53 -9.68 -3.09
N ASN A 40 -12.53 -8.82 -3.14
CA ASN A 40 -12.32 -7.39 -3.38
C ASN A 40 -11.84 -6.74 -2.09
N VAL A 41 -10.59 -6.34 -2.07
CA VAL A 41 -9.97 -5.70 -0.90
C VAL A 41 -10.40 -4.24 -0.77
N ALA A 42 -10.52 -3.56 -1.91
CA ALA A 42 -11.03 -2.20 -2.00
C ALA A 42 -11.93 -2.12 -3.21
N SER A 43 -13.06 -1.44 -3.11
CA SER A 43 -14.03 -1.36 -4.19
C SER A 43 -14.19 0.09 -4.67
N GLU A 44 -14.17 0.25 -5.99
CA GLU A 44 -14.33 1.54 -6.66
C GLU A 44 -15.63 2.22 -6.22
N GLY A 45 -15.57 3.52 -5.96
CA GLY A 45 -16.72 4.30 -5.56
C GLY A 45 -17.13 4.17 -4.10
N ARG A 46 -16.58 3.22 -3.37
CA ARG A 46 -16.89 3.06 -1.96
C ARG A 46 -15.96 3.87 -1.09
N SER A 47 -16.52 4.39 0.00
CA SER A 47 -15.75 5.01 1.08
C SER A 47 -16.03 4.23 2.36
N GLY A 48 -15.20 4.40 3.37
CA GLY A 48 -15.34 3.67 4.62
C GLY A 48 -14.04 3.62 5.38
N LEU A 49 -13.77 2.49 6.04
CA LEU A 49 -12.52 2.30 6.76
C LEU A 49 -11.36 2.34 5.79
N ASP A 50 -10.55 3.37 5.92
CA ASP A 50 -9.43 3.59 5.02
C ASP A 50 -8.14 3.09 5.62
N PHE A 51 -7.47 2.22 4.87
CA PHE A 51 -6.18 1.66 5.24
C PHE A 51 -5.20 1.82 4.12
N PHE A 52 -3.93 1.93 4.50
CA PHE A 52 -2.81 1.80 3.60
C PHE A 52 -2.37 0.34 3.64
N PHE A 53 -2.18 -0.27 2.47
CA PHE A 53 -1.85 -1.69 2.35
C PHE A 53 -0.48 -1.87 1.72
N ILE A 54 0.31 -2.77 2.31
CA ILE A 54 1.59 -3.21 1.76
C ILE A 54 1.48 -4.71 1.55
N ILE A 55 1.76 -5.18 0.34
CA ILE A 55 1.65 -6.60 0.01
C ILE A 55 2.91 -7.34 0.45
N ASP A 56 2.73 -8.32 1.33
CA ASP A 56 3.80 -9.23 1.78
C ASP A 56 3.94 -10.40 0.81
N SER A 57 2.81 -10.99 0.42
CA SER A 57 2.80 -12.11 -0.52
C SER A 57 1.48 -12.17 -1.26
N GLY A 58 1.49 -12.79 -2.41
CA GLY A 58 0.33 -12.91 -3.27
C GLY A 58 0.28 -11.83 -4.34
N GLU A 59 -0.81 -11.83 -5.10
CA GLU A 59 -0.98 -10.97 -6.26
C GLU A 59 -2.39 -10.39 -6.26
N ALA A 60 -2.50 -9.12 -6.67
CA ALA A 60 -3.78 -8.44 -6.77
C ALA A 60 -3.87 -7.71 -8.12
N THR A 61 -5.09 -7.59 -8.63
CA THR A 61 -5.38 -6.84 -9.85
C THR A 61 -6.09 -5.54 -9.49
N VAL A 62 -5.66 -4.45 -10.09
CA VAL A 62 -6.33 -3.15 -9.95
C VAL A 62 -7.17 -2.92 -11.19
N THR A 63 -8.48 -2.68 -11.00
CA THR A 63 -9.39 -2.39 -12.09
C THR A 63 -10.07 -1.04 -11.88
N ARG A 64 -10.36 -0.37 -12.98
CA ARG A 64 -11.11 0.88 -12.97
C ARG A 64 -12.10 0.85 -14.12
N GLY A 65 -13.38 1.06 -13.80
CA GLY A 65 -14.43 0.95 -14.80
C GLY A 65 -14.49 -0.41 -15.47
N GLY A 66 -14.15 -1.47 -14.75
CA GLY A 66 -14.14 -2.83 -15.26
C GLY A 66 -12.89 -3.22 -16.05
N ALA A 67 -11.98 -2.29 -16.31
CA ALA A 67 -10.77 -2.56 -17.08
C ALA A 67 -9.57 -2.73 -16.16
N ALA A 68 -8.74 -3.75 -16.39
CA ALA A 68 -7.52 -3.95 -15.63
C ALA A 68 -6.52 -2.85 -15.97
N VAL A 69 -6.04 -2.14 -14.95
CA VAL A 69 -5.08 -1.05 -15.13
C VAL A 69 -3.71 -1.35 -14.54
N ASN A 70 -3.63 -2.32 -13.62
CA ASN A 70 -2.35 -2.69 -13.02
C ASN A 70 -2.44 -4.04 -12.33
N VAL A 71 -1.29 -4.64 -12.08
CA VAL A 71 -1.13 -5.86 -11.29
C VAL A 71 -0.12 -5.55 -10.20
N LEU A 72 -0.46 -5.90 -8.97
CA LEU A 72 0.38 -5.65 -7.80
C LEU A 72 0.88 -6.96 -7.21
N GLY A 73 2.10 -6.95 -6.70
CA GLY A 73 2.72 -8.11 -6.08
C GLY A 73 3.50 -7.72 -4.83
N PRO A 74 4.31 -8.63 -4.29
CA PRO A 74 5.07 -8.38 -3.05
C PRO A 74 5.91 -7.11 -3.13
N GLY A 75 5.87 -6.31 -2.08
CA GLY A 75 6.55 -5.03 -2.01
C GLY A 75 5.76 -3.84 -2.54
N ASP A 76 4.68 -4.10 -3.25
CA ASP A 76 3.79 -3.04 -3.74
C ASP A 76 2.84 -2.58 -2.63
N TRP A 77 2.31 -1.39 -2.81
CA TRP A 77 1.40 -0.78 -1.84
C TRP A 77 0.24 -0.10 -2.56
N PHE A 78 -0.86 0.04 -1.84
CA PHE A 78 -2.07 0.69 -2.39
C PHE A 78 -2.92 1.26 -1.25
N GLY A 79 -3.95 2.03 -1.62
CA GLY A 79 -4.86 2.65 -0.66
C GLY A 79 -4.52 4.10 -0.33
N GLU A 80 -3.39 4.61 -0.78
CA GLU A 80 -2.90 5.95 -0.46
C GLU A 80 -3.80 7.05 -0.99
N LEU A 81 -4.42 6.86 -2.15
CA LEU A 81 -5.26 7.90 -2.73
C LEU A 81 -6.44 8.26 -1.85
N ALA A 82 -7.10 7.25 -1.27
CA ALA A 82 -8.22 7.49 -0.38
C ALA A 82 -7.80 8.18 0.91
N LEU A 83 -6.58 7.89 1.39
CA LEU A 83 -6.06 8.49 2.62
C LEU A 83 -5.57 9.91 2.42
N ILE A 84 -4.98 10.20 1.27
CA ILE A 84 -4.43 11.52 0.95
C ILE A 84 -5.53 12.44 0.42
N ALA A 85 -6.30 11.97 -0.55
CA ALA A 85 -7.33 12.78 -1.22
C ALA A 85 -8.67 12.81 -0.49
N LYS A 86 -8.90 11.88 0.43
CA LYS A 86 -10.13 11.79 1.22
C LYS A 86 -11.38 11.74 0.35
N GLY A 87 -11.56 10.67 -0.36
CA GLY A 87 -12.73 10.49 -1.20
C GLY A 87 -13.03 9.02 -1.40
N PRO A 88 -14.02 8.70 -2.24
CA PRO A 88 -14.33 7.31 -2.56
C PRO A 88 -13.14 6.67 -3.28
N ARG A 89 -13.02 5.35 -3.19
CA ARG A 89 -11.97 4.60 -3.86
C ARG A 89 -12.04 4.83 -5.37
N THR A 90 -10.90 5.09 -5.99
CA THR A 90 -10.81 5.37 -7.43
C THR A 90 -10.69 4.10 -8.27
N ALA A 91 -10.44 2.96 -7.63
CA ALA A 91 -10.27 1.68 -8.31
C ALA A 91 -10.68 0.53 -7.40
N THR A 92 -10.90 -0.63 -8.01
CA THR A 92 -11.14 -1.87 -7.28
C THR A 92 -9.85 -2.68 -7.25
N VAL A 93 -9.50 -3.19 -6.07
CA VAL A 93 -8.34 -4.08 -5.90
C VAL A 93 -8.89 -5.45 -5.52
N THR A 94 -8.57 -6.44 -6.34
CA THR A 94 -9.06 -7.82 -6.16
C THR A 94 -7.88 -8.76 -5.97
N ALA A 95 -7.94 -9.59 -4.93
CA ALA A 95 -6.92 -10.62 -4.70
C ALA A 95 -7.03 -11.69 -5.77
N VAL A 96 -5.97 -11.91 -6.53
CA VAL A 96 -5.91 -12.97 -7.54
C VAL A 96 -5.59 -14.30 -6.88
N THR A 97 -4.63 -14.28 -5.96
CA THR A 97 -4.28 -15.41 -5.10
C THR A 97 -4.58 -15.03 -3.67
N GLU A 98 -4.32 -15.91 -2.70
CA GLU A 98 -4.35 -15.50 -1.31
C GLU A 98 -3.39 -14.32 -1.16
N LEU A 99 -3.86 -13.25 -0.56
CA LEU A 99 -3.14 -12.01 -0.45
C LEU A 99 -2.85 -11.70 1.01
N ARG A 100 -1.57 -11.64 1.37
CA ARG A 100 -1.14 -11.24 2.70
C ARG A 100 -0.66 -9.81 2.65
N CYS A 101 -1.30 -8.97 3.44
CA CYS A 101 -0.96 -7.55 3.51
C CYS A 101 -0.61 -7.16 4.94
N ARG A 102 0.18 -6.11 5.03
CA ARG A 102 0.34 -5.38 6.28
C ARG A 102 -0.38 -4.07 6.10
N THR A 103 -1.15 -3.68 7.10
CA THR A 103 -2.04 -2.53 6.99
C THR A 103 -1.72 -1.48 8.03
N LEU A 104 -1.89 -0.22 7.63
CA LEU A 104 -1.75 0.92 8.49
C LEU A 104 -3.04 1.72 8.40
N ALA A 105 -3.67 1.98 9.55
CA ALA A 105 -4.92 2.73 9.57
C ALA A 105 -4.70 4.20 9.20
N SER A 106 -5.75 4.86 8.73
CA SER A 106 -5.67 6.26 8.30
C SER A 106 -5.14 7.19 9.38
N PHE A 107 -5.55 6.98 10.63
CA PHE A 107 -5.08 7.84 11.74
C PHE A 107 -3.60 7.64 12.08
N GLN A 108 -3.01 6.51 11.66
CA GLN A 108 -1.59 6.22 11.84
C GLN A 108 -0.78 6.66 10.62
N PHE A 109 -1.37 6.54 9.44
CA PHE A 109 -0.69 6.82 8.17
C PHE A 109 -0.23 8.27 8.06
N ARG A 110 -1.13 9.21 8.31
CA ARG A 110 -0.81 10.64 8.16
C ARG A 110 0.32 11.10 9.10
N PRO A 111 0.24 10.84 10.41
CA PRO A 111 1.35 11.22 11.30
C PRO A 111 2.67 10.56 10.92
N PHE A 112 2.63 9.29 10.53
CA PHE A 112 3.84 8.57 10.13
C PHE A 112 4.51 9.23 8.93
N VAL A 113 3.75 9.54 7.88
CA VAL A 113 4.29 10.17 6.68
C VAL A 113 4.81 11.57 6.99
N LYS A 114 4.10 12.32 7.84
CA LYS A 114 4.56 13.67 8.24
C LYS A 114 5.85 13.64 9.03
N GLU A 115 6.06 12.61 9.83
CA GLU A 115 7.27 12.48 10.64
C GLU A 115 8.47 11.93 9.85
N HIS A 116 8.22 11.32 8.69
CA HIS A 116 9.25 10.66 7.91
C HIS A 116 9.26 11.23 6.48
N ALA A 117 9.95 12.37 6.34
CA ALA A 117 10.00 13.09 5.07
C ALA A 117 10.55 12.22 3.92
N ASP A 118 11.47 11.31 4.22
CA ASP A 118 12.02 10.41 3.21
C ASP A 118 10.94 9.47 2.64
N VAL A 119 10.01 9.03 3.47
CA VAL A 119 8.89 8.21 3.00
C VAL A 119 7.96 9.04 2.13
N ALA A 120 7.65 10.26 2.55
CA ALA A 120 6.81 11.16 1.77
C ALA A 120 7.43 11.44 0.41
N TRP A 121 8.71 11.71 0.36
CA TRP A 121 9.42 11.97 -0.89
C TRP A 121 9.44 10.76 -1.81
N MET A 122 9.77 9.58 -1.25
CA MET A 122 9.77 8.34 -2.01
C MET A 122 8.37 8.04 -2.57
N MET A 123 7.34 8.29 -1.79
CA MET A 123 5.97 8.11 -2.24
C MET A 123 5.65 9.02 -3.43
N LEU A 124 6.08 10.28 -3.38
CA LEU A 124 5.92 11.21 -4.50
C LEU A 124 6.61 10.70 -5.76
N GLU A 125 7.86 10.23 -5.63
CA GLU A 125 8.59 9.69 -6.77
C GLU A 125 7.88 8.49 -7.39
N LEU A 126 7.43 7.57 -6.57
CA LEU A 126 6.74 6.37 -7.04
C LEU A 126 5.38 6.69 -7.66
N LEU A 127 4.66 7.65 -7.11
CA LEU A 127 3.39 8.10 -7.68
C LEU A 127 3.58 8.79 -9.03
N VAL A 128 4.65 9.59 -9.17
CA VAL A 128 4.98 10.22 -10.44
C VAL A 128 5.30 9.16 -11.50
N GLU A 129 6.03 8.11 -11.14
CA GLU A 129 6.30 7.00 -12.04
C GLU A 129 5.01 6.32 -12.50
N ARG A 130 4.09 6.07 -11.59
CA ARG A 130 2.79 5.49 -11.92
C ARG A 130 1.99 6.38 -12.86
N LEU A 131 2.01 7.69 -12.62
CA LEU A 131 1.32 8.65 -13.47
C LEU A 131 1.92 8.69 -14.88
N ALA A 132 3.24 8.69 -14.98
CA ALA A 132 3.93 8.68 -16.27
C ALA A 132 3.58 7.42 -17.07
N MET A 133 3.56 6.26 -16.42
CA MET A 133 3.18 5.00 -17.06
C MET A 133 1.72 5.02 -17.54
N ALA A 134 0.82 5.64 -16.79
CA ALA A 134 -0.58 5.76 -17.16
C ALA A 134 -0.74 6.69 -18.37
N GLU A 135 0.05 7.75 -18.44
CA GLU A 135 0.00 8.69 -19.57
C GLU A 135 0.53 8.09 -20.88
N GLU A 136 1.44 7.12 -20.78
CA GLU A 136 2.00 6.43 -21.95
C GLU A 136 1.01 5.45 -22.60
N ARG A 137 -0.07 5.14 -21.92
CA ARG A 137 -1.13 4.26 -22.42
C ARG A 137 -2.20 5.04 -23.15
#